data_e58616cf3b383af2343e9b428fabc7d8
#
_entry.id   e58616cf3b383af2343e9b428fabc7d8
#
_cell.length_a   1.000
_cell.length_b   1.000
_cell.length_c   1.000
_cell.angle_alpha   90.00
_cell.angle_beta   90.00
_cell.angle_gamma   90.00
#
_symmetry.space_group_name_H-M   'P 1'
#
loop_
_entity.id
_entity.type
_entity.pdbx_description
1 polymer ?
#
loop_
_entity_poly.entity_id
_entity_poly.type
_entity_poly.pdbx_seq_one_letter_code
_entity_poly.pdbx_strand_id
1 'polypeptide(L)' 'TANREAAAEFCHFLRGRVEMRHADGTTKLLGPGDALMLPRGWKGEWNVLEQTRKIYVIYRDGDRVSPA' A
#
# COMPACT_ATOMS: atom_id res chain seq x y z
N THR A 1 4.81 10.58 2.04
CA THR A 1 4.17 10.08 3.25
C THR A 1 2.79 9.54 2.93
N ALA A 2 2.50 8.36 3.38
CA ALA A 2 1.19 7.73 3.19
C ALA A 2 0.48 7.61 4.53
N ASN A 3 -0.79 7.96 4.53
CA ASN A 3 -1.61 7.96 5.72
C ASN A 3 -2.99 7.44 5.37
N ARG A 4 -3.44 6.39 6.06
CA ARG A 4 -4.70 5.71 5.80
C ARG A 4 -5.66 5.82 6.97
N GLU A 5 -5.83 7.03 7.50
CA GLU A 5 -6.70 7.23 8.66
C GLU A 5 -8.16 6.87 8.37
N ALA A 6 -8.62 7.13 7.15
CA ALA A 6 -10.03 6.94 6.80
C ALA A 6 -10.28 5.77 5.86
N ALA A 7 -9.23 5.13 5.36
CA ALA A 7 -9.39 4.10 4.33
C ALA A 7 -8.28 3.07 4.40
N ALA A 8 -8.58 1.88 3.94
CA ALA A 8 -7.58 0.85 3.72
C ALA A 8 -7.24 0.80 2.25
N GLU A 9 -6.08 0.27 1.93
CA GLU A 9 -5.64 0.15 0.55
C GLU A 9 -5.00 -1.22 0.31
N PHE A 10 -5.41 -1.87 -0.76
CA PHE A 10 -4.73 -3.05 -1.26
C PHE A 10 -3.91 -2.65 -2.48
N CYS A 11 -2.64 -3.06 -2.52
CA CYS A 11 -1.73 -2.75 -3.62
C CYS A 11 -1.15 -4.03 -4.20
N HIS A 12 -1.04 -4.06 -5.52
CA HIS A 12 -0.33 -5.11 -6.21
C HIS A 12 0.66 -4.46 -7.19
N PHE A 13 1.94 -4.73 -7.00
CA PHE A 13 2.99 -4.07 -7.75
C PHE A 13 3.27 -4.82 -9.05
N LEU A 14 3.26 -4.08 -10.15
CA LEU A 14 3.47 -4.63 -11.49
C LEU A 14 4.88 -4.37 -11.98
N ARG A 15 5.49 -3.26 -11.56
CA ARG A 15 6.78 -2.82 -12.06
C ARG A 15 7.41 -1.88 -11.05
N GLY A 16 8.74 -1.87 -11.03
CA GLY A 16 9.49 -0.92 -10.23
C GLY A 16 9.84 -1.45 -8.86
N ARG A 17 10.29 -0.56 -8.00
CA ARG A 17 10.75 -0.93 -6.68
C ARG A 17 10.47 0.19 -5.69
N VAL A 18 9.93 -0.18 -4.55
CA VAL A 18 9.55 0.77 -3.50
C VAL A 18 10.01 0.22 -2.16
N GLU A 19 10.61 1.08 -1.36
CA GLU A 19 10.86 0.79 0.03
C GLU A 19 9.74 1.42 0.87
N MET A 20 9.10 0.60 1.68
CA MET A 20 8.05 1.06 2.56
C MET A 20 8.55 1.01 4.00
N ARG A 21 8.40 2.13 4.70
CA ARG A 21 8.77 2.21 6.11
C ARG A 21 7.52 2.38 6.95
N HIS A 22 7.33 1.46 7.88
CA HIS A 22 6.25 1.56 8.85
C HIS A 22 6.58 2.58 9.93
N ALA A 23 5.55 3.04 10.63
CA ALA A 23 5.73 4.01 11.71
C ALA A 23 6.62 3.50 12.83
N ASP A 24 6.70 2.19 13.02
CA ASP A 24 7.55 1.57 14.04
C ASP A 24 9.01 1.43 13.61
N GLY A 25 9.35 1.89 12.42
CA GLY A 25 10.70 1.87 11.90
C GLY A 25 11.04 0.66 11.06
N THR A 26 10.19 -0.35 11.00
CA THR A 26 10.46 -1.50 10.14
C THR A 26 10.30 -1.11 8.68
N THR A 27 11.09 -1.73 7.82
CA THR A 27 11.06 -1.46 6.39
C THR A 27 10.79 -2.72 5.61
N LYS A 28 10.21 -2.54 4.42
CA LYS A 28 9.94 -3.65 3.52
C LYS A 28 10.20 -3.19 2.09
N LEU A 29 10.88 -4.02 1.34
CA LEU A 29 11.16 -3.75 -0.06
C LEU A 29 10.14 -4.47 -0.92
N LEU A 30 9.52 -3.73 -1.84
CA LEU A 30 8.46 -4.26 -2.70
C LEU A 30 8.87 -4.12 -4.16
N GLY A 31 8.55 -5.12 -4.94
CA GLY A 31 8.86 -5.14 -6.36
C GLY A 31 7.78 -5.86 -7.15
N PRO A 32 8.04 -6.16 -8.43
CA PRO A 32 7.04 -6.79 -9.29
C PRO A 32 6.53 -8.11 -8.72
N GLY A 33 5.22 -8.28 -8.73
CA GLY A 33 4.58 -9.47 -8.20
C GLY A 33 4.23 -9.40 -6.74
N ASP A 34 4.72 -8.42 -6.00
CA ASP A 34 4.40 -8.27 -4.60
C ASP A 34 3.03 -7.65 -4.42
N ALA A 35 2.37 -8.03 -3.35
CA ALA A 35 1.09 -7.46 -2.98
C ALA A 35 1.12 -7.12 -1.50
N LEU A 36 0.29 -6.16 -1.13
CA LEU A 36 0.34 -5.64 0.21
C LEU A 36 -1.02 -5.05 0.58
N MET A 37 -1.39 -5.19 1.84
CA MET A 37 -2.60 -4.59 2.39
C MET A 37 -2.18 -3.55 3.42
N LEU A 38 -2.63 -2.32 3.22
CA LEU A 38 -2.46 -1.25 4.19
C LEU A 38 -3.77 -1.05 4.91
N PRO A 39 -3.85 -1.41 6.19
CA PRO A 39 -5.10 -1.25 6.91
C PRO A 39 -5.41 0.22 7.16
N ARG A 40 -6.67 0.48 7.46
CA ARG A 40 -7.07 1.81 7.87
C ARG A 40 -6.27 2.23 9.11
N GLY A 41 -5.80 3.47 9.11
CA GLY A 41 -4.96 3.98 10.20
C GLY A 41 -3.48 3.73 10.01
N TRP A 42 -3.09 3.03 8.95
CA TRP A 42 -1.66 2.80 8.70
C TRP A 42 -0.96 4.13 8.44
N LYS A 43 0.22 4.26 9.04
CA LYS A 43 1.09 5.42 8.85
C LYS A 43 2.49 4.96 8.54
N GLY A 44 3.14 5.67 7.64
CA GLY A 44 4.50 5.36 7.26
C GLY A 44 4.93 6.17 6.06
N GLU A 45 6.01 5.74 5.44
CA GLU A 45 6.59 6.43 4.30
C GLU A 45 6.86 5.48 3.16
N TRP A 46 6.78 6.01 1.95
CA TRP A 46 7.16 5.32 0.74
C TRP A 46 8.38 5.99 0.15
N ASN A 47 9.38 5.21 -0.19
CA ASN A 47 10.53 5.69 -0.92
C ASN A 47 10.58 4.95 -2.26
N VAL A 48 10.30 5.67 -3.33
CA VAL A 48 10.27 5.08 -4.66
C VAL A 48 11.69 5.00 -5.18
N LEU A 49 12.21 3.79 -5.31
CA LEU A 49 13.58 3.54 -5.75
C LEU A 49 13.69 3.45 -7.26
N GLU A 50 12.63 2.97 -7.91
CA GLU A 50 12.53 2.90 -9.37
C GLU A 50 11.13 3.28 -9.76
N GLN A 51 10.96 3.75 -10.98
CA GLN A 51 9.63 4.08 -11.48
C GLN A 51 8.71 2.89 -11.28
N THR A 52 7.61 3.13 -10.57
CA THR A 52 6.76 2.05 -10.08
C THR A 52 5.37 2.14 -10.70
N ARG A 53 4.83 0.98 -11.03
CA ARG A 53 3.46 0.84 -11.49
C ARG A 53 2.76 -0.17 -10.59
N LYS A 54 1.57 0.20 -10.12
CA LYS A 54 0.81 -0.70 -9.25
C LYS A 54 -0.68 -0.59 -9.57
N ILE A 55 -1.39 -1.67 -9.26
CA ILE A 55 -2.84 -1.67 -9.19
C ILE A 55 -3.19 -1.52 -7.72
N TYR A 56 -4.18 -0.71 -7.41
CA TYR A 56 -4.58 -0.52 -6.04
C TYR A 56 -6.09 -0.37 -5.93
N VAL A 57 -6.60 -0.79 -4.78
CA VAL A 57 -8.01 -0.63 -4.42
C VAL A 57 -8.05 0.05 -3.08
N ILE A 58 -8.77 1.16 -3.00
CA ILE A 58 -8.97 1.89 -1.76
C ILE A 58 -10.39 1.68 -1.32
N TYR A 59 -10.58 1.29 -0.06
CA TYR A 59 -11.91 1.11 0.49
C TYR A 59 -11.97 1.65 1.89
N ARG A 60 -13.14 2.17 2.26
CA ARG A 60 -13.38 2.75 3.55
C ARG A 60 -14.10 1.77 4.43
N ASP A 61 -13.98 2.04 5.74
CA ASP A 61 -14.76 1.32 6.72
C ASP A 61 -16.24 1.47 6.39
N GLY A 62 -16.94 0.37 6.34
CA GLY A 62 -18.34 0.36 5.96
C GLY A 62 -18.62 0.16 4.49
N ASP A 63 -17.62 0.35 3.65
CA ASP A 63 -17.76 0.03 2.23
C ASP A 63 -17.75 -1.49 2.07
N ARG A 64 -18.58 -1.96 1.18
CA ARG A 64 -18.60 -3.37 0.86
C ARG A 64 -18.02 -3.59 -0.51
N VAL A 65 -17.01 -4.41 -0.57
CA VAL A 65 -16.62 -4.98 -1.84
C VAL A 65 -17.57 -6.13 -2.04
N SER A 66 -18.59 -5.88 -2.82
CA SER A 66 -19.52 -6.93 -3.13
C SER A 66 -18.86 -7.88 -4.12
N PRO A 67 -18.65 -9.13 -3.77
CA PRO A 67 -18.27 -10.10 -4.78
C PRO A 67 -19.51 -10.29 -5.61
N ALA A 68 -19.55 -9.63 -6.69
CA ALA A 68 -20.74 -9.71 -7.55
C ALA A 68 -21.07 -11.13 -7.91
#